data_62623436e71c5a8e2b366751e7fba066
#
_entry.id   62623436e71c5a8e2b366751e7fba066
#
_cell.length_a   1.000
_cell.length_b   1.000
_cell.length_c   1.000
_cell.angle_alpha   90.00
_cell.angle_beta   90.00
_cell.angle_gamma   90.00
#
_symmetry.space_group_name_H-M   'P 1'
#
loop_
_entity.id
_entity.type
_entity.pdbx_description
1 polymer ?
#
loop_
_entity_poly.entity_id
_entity_poly.type
_entity_poly.pdbx_seq_one_letter_code
_entity_poly.pdbx_strand_id
1 'polypeptide(L)'
;MSYSFNAEQVLSDFKNWNQQLKQYQRPNTGKAVVQLLNSYSFYIGLWALQFYLYDHSVFFSILIAALNGFLLGRIFIIQHDCGHRSFTRSQIANDIIGTVSSAFTVIPYKYWAKSHDFHHAHNGQLEYSDVGDVECLTTEQYNALTTWGKVKYRIYRSPFYLFTIGGFIYVVLYNRFAFLRENGFEKVKKSVTISNVSFIVLYTILAYFLGWKKFLLVQFINLFFFGTYALWFFYIQHQYENIYKNSKENWNYVLSAIKGSTYYRLPLPLQWLTGNIGFHHIHHLCPTIPNYNLPKAHRNTPLFDKHVNAISLWQSFKTVKANLWDAQQQRMISFSENTRRRKQQ
;
A
#
# COMPACT_ATOMS: atom_id res chain seq x y z
N MET A 1 26.69 -9.88 -11.00
CA MET A 1 26.45 -11.07 -10.16
C MET A 1 24.94 -11.17 -10.00
N SER A 2 24.31 -12.30 -10.39
CA SER A 2 22.90 -12.54 -10.15
C SER A 2 22.70 -12.65 -8.63
N TYR A 3 21.75 -11.91 -8.08
CA TYR A 3 21.37 -12.05 -6.68
C TYR A 3 20.59 -13.36 -6.54
N SER A 4 21.28 -14.45 -6.23
CA SER A 4 20.63 -15.72 -5.93
C SER A 4 20.52 -15.87 -4.41
N PHE A 5 19.31 -15.83 -3.88
CA PHE A 5 19.06 -16.32 -2.53
C PHE A 5 18.82 -17.84 -2.58
N ASN A 6 19.16 -18.53 -1.50
CA ASN A 6 18.86 -19.96 -1.40
C ASN A 6 17.38 -20.17 -1.06
N ALA A 7 16.56 -20.47 -2.07
CA ALA A 7 15.12 -20.68 -1.91
C ALA A 7 14.79 -21.86 -1.00
N GLU A 8 15.53 -22.98 -1.10
CA GLU A 8 15.34 -24.17 -0.28
C GLU A 8 15.57 -23.86 1.21
N GLN A 9 16.61 -23.07 1.51
CA GLN A 9 16.89 -22.65 2.88
C GLN A 9 15.77 -21.76 3.43
N VAL A 10 15.24 -20.81 2.64
CA VAL A 10 14.10 -19.97 3.07
C VAL A 10 12.88 -20.85 3.36
N LEU A 11 12.55 -21.76 2.45
CA LEU A 11 11.39 -22.66 2.61
C LEU A 11 11.55 -23.58 3.82
N SER A 12 12.75 -24.11 4.05
CA SER A 12 13.06 -24.93 5.21
C SER A 12 12.92 -24.16 6.53
N ASP A 13 13.51 -22.96 6.61
CA ASP A 13 13.49 -22.11 7.79
C ASP A 13 12.06 -21.64 8.14
N PHE A 14 11.22 -21.41 7.14
CA PHE A 14 9.81 -21.00 7.32
C PHE A 14 8.80 -22.16 7.25
N LYS A 15 9.22 -23.42 7.26
CA LYS A 15 8.30 -24.58 7.19
C LYS A 15 7.15 -24.51 8.21
N ASN A 16 7.43 -24.03 9.42
CA ASN A 16 6.46 -23.98 10.53
C ASN A 16 5.99 -22.54 10.85
N TRP A 17 6.09 -21.60 9.90
CA TRP A 17 5.76 -20.20 10.12
C TRP A 17 4.35 -19.98 10.72
N ASN A 18 3.38 -20.77 10.29
CA ASN A 18 2.00 -20.62 10.75
C ASN A 18 1.87 -20.89 12.27
N GLN A 19 2.56 -21.93 12.78
CA GLN A 19 2.58 -22.22 14.22
C GLN A 19 3.31 -21.13 14.99
N GLN A 20 4.45 -20.66 14.49
CA GLN A 20 5.25 -19.61 15.13
C GLN A 20 4.48 -18.29 15.23
N LEU A 21 3.70 -17.94 14.21
CA LEU A 21 2.97 -16.68 14.14
C LEU A 21 1.55 -16.73 14.74
N LYS A 22 1.00 -17.92 15.03
CA LYS A 22 -0.37 -18.11 15.53
C LYS A 22 -0.72 -17.26 16.73
N GLN A 23 0.21 -17.08 17.68
CA GLN A 23 -0.01 -16.28 18.88
C GLN A 23 -0.25 -14.79 18.61
N TYR A 24 0.24 -14.26 17.46
CA TYR A 24 0.11 -12.83 17.09
C TYR A 24 -1.16 -12.54 16.30
N GLN A 25 -1.85 -13.56 15.79
CA GLN A 25 -3.10 -13.43 15.01
C GLN A 25 -4.31 -13.08 15.89
N ARG A 26 -4.18 -13.14 17.22
CA ARG A 26 -5.29 -12.85 18.14
C ARG A 26 -5.49 -11.34 18.30
N PRO A 27 -6.63 -10.78 17.84
CA PRO A 27 -6.93 -9.38 18.03
C PRO A 27 -7.08 -9.02 19.52
N ASN A 28 -6.61 -7.82 19.86
CA ASN A 28 -6.73 -7.24 21.19
C ASN A 28 -7.66 -6.02 21.14
N THR A 29 -8.83 -6.13 21.77
CA THR A 29 -9.85 -5.07 21.76
C THR A 29 -9.33 -3.75 22.33
N GLY A 30 -8.57 -3.80 23.45
CA GLY A 30 -8.01 -2.58 24.05
C GLY A 30 -7.06 -1.84 23.10
N LYS A 31 -6.13 -2.58 22.44
CA LYS A 31 -5.23 -1.98 21.42
C LYS A 31 -6.00 -1.43 20.24
N ALA A 32 -7.03 -2.14 19.73
CA ALA A 32 -7.85 -1.68 18.63
C ALA A 32 -8.60 -0.38 18.99
N VAL A 33 -9.23 -0.32 20.17
CA VAL A 33 -9.93 0.87 20.67
C VAL A 33 -8.97 2.06 20.82
N VAL A 34 -7.81 1.86 21.45
CA VAL A 34 -6.80 2.91 21.62
C VAL A 34 -6.32 3.41 20.25
N GLN A 35 -6.10 2.50 19.27
CA GLN A 35 -5.69 2.90 17.92
C GLN A 35 -6.81 3.67 17.19
N LEU A 36 -8.07 3.27 17.32
CA LEU A 36 -9.20 4.03 16.79
C LEU A 36 -9.22 5.44 17.39
N LEU A 37 -9.30 5.53 18.71
CA LEU A 37 -9.41 6.81 19.40
C LEU A 37 -8.27 7.77 19.00
N ASN A 38 -7.02 7.33 19.10
CA ASN A 38 -5.91 8.22 18.79
C ASN A 38 -5.83 8.59 17.31
N SER A 39 -6.12 7.65 16.38
CA SER A 39 -6.05 7.93 14.94
C SER A 39 -7.10 8.95 14.51
N TYR A 40 -8.35 8.75 14.93
CA TYR A 40 -9.45 9.64 14.55
C TYR A 40 -9.39 10.99 15.29
N SER A 41 -9.08 10.99 16.59
CA SER A 41 -9.00 12.25 17.35
C SER A 41 -7.89 13.14 16.83
N PHE A 42 -6.71 12.60 16.54
CA PHE A 42 -5.62 13.40 15.97
C PHE A 42 -5.96 13.87 14.56
N TYR A 43 -6.53 13.02 13.71
CA TYR A 43 -6.95 13.41 12.36
C TYR A 43 -7.98 14.54 12.42
N ILE A 44 -9.04 14.39 13.19
CA ILE A 44 -10.13 15.39 13.30
C ILE A 44 -9.60 16.68 13.92
N GLY A 45 -8.76 16.58 14.96
CA GLY A 45 -8.15 17.75 15.60
C GLY A 45 -7.27 18.56 14.64
N LEU A 46 -6.40 17.87 13.88
CA LEU A 46 -5.58 18.53 12.87
C LEU A 46 -6.41 19.03 11.68
N TRP A 47 -7.45 18.34 11.30
CA TRP A 47 -8.38 18.76 10.25
C TRP A 47 -9.12 20.05 10.66
N ALA A 48 -9.61 20.14 11.91
CA ALA A 48 -10.21 21.35 12.44
C ALA A 48 -9.20 22.52 12.52
N LEU A 49 -7.98 22.24 12.99
CA LEU A 49 -6.88 23.22 12.99
C LEU A 49 -6.55 23.69 11.58
N GLN A 50 -6.52 22.80 10.60
CA GLN A 50 -6.30 23.14 9.19
C GLN A 50 -7.39 24.06 8.66
N PHE A 51 -8.66 23.80 9.00
CA PHE A 51 -9.76 24.69 8.66
C PHE A 51 -9.61 26.09 9.25
N TYR A 52 -9.20 26.19 10.51
CA TYR A 52 -8.93 27.46 11.17
C TYR A 52 -7.75 28.18 10.49
N LEU A 53 -6.63 27.50 10.28
CA LEU A 53 -5.44 28.07 9.68
C LEU A 53 -5.63 28.50 8.22
N TYR A 54 -6.52 27.89 7.50
CA TYR A 54 -6.80 28.24 6.11
C TYR A 54 -7.18 29.73 5.95
N ASP A 55 -7.97 30.27 6.88
CA ASP A 55 -8.40 31.67 6.84
C ASP A 55 -7.29 32.64 7.29
N HIS A 56 -6.26 32.17 7.98
CA HIS A 56 -5.16 32.98 8.51
C HIS A 56 -3.87 32.82 7.69
N SER A 57 -3.58 31.63 7.23
CA SER A 57 -2.37 31.31 6.44
C SER A 57 -2.54 30.00 5.70
N VAL A 58 -2.71 30.07 4.38
CA VAL A 58 -2.78 28.90 3.50
C VAL A 58 -1.51 28.05 3.62
N PHE A 59 -0.34 28.68 3.82
CA PHE A 59 0.93 27.96 3.97
C PHE A 59 0.90 26.99 5.18
N PHE A 60 0.52 27.48 6.36
CA PHE A 60 0.41 26.62 7.54
C PHE A 60 -0.70 25.57 7.39
N SER A 61 -1.81 25.90 6.74
CA SER A 61 -2.84 24.93 6.41
C SER A 61 -2.28 23.77 5.55
N ILE A 62 -1.42 24.05 4.56
CA ILE A 62 -0.77 23.00 3.75
C ILE A 62 0.20 22.16 4.58
N LEU A 63 0.97 22.74 5.50
CA LEU A 63 1.85 21.98 6.39
C LEU A 63 1.08 21.02 7.29
N ILE A 64 -0.04 21.46 7.84
CA ILE A 64 -0.93 20.58 8.61
C ILE A 64 -1.52 19.47 7.74
N ALA A 65 -1.89 19.77 6.48
CA ALA A 65 -2.38 18.76 5.55
C ALA A 65 -1.35 17.67 5.26
N ALA A 66 -0.06 18.00 5.17
CA ALA A 66 0.99 17.01 4.99
C ALA A 66 1.02 16.00 6.16
N LEU A 67 0.92 16.47 7.41
CA LEU A 67 0.82 15.58 8.56
C LEU A 67 -0.50 14.80 8.58
N ASN A 68 -1.60 15.45 8.22
CA ASN A 68 -2.93 14.82 8.15
C ASN A 68 -3.02 13.74 7.09
N GLY A 69 -2.27 13.85 5.98
CA GLY A 69 -2.13 12.80 4.99
C GLY A 69 -1.57 11.50 5.58
N PHE A 70 -0.59 11.57 6.49
CA PHE A 70 -0.10 10.40 7.23
C PHE A 70 -1.17 9.81 8.17
N LEU A 71 -1.94 10.64 8.85
CA LEU A 71 -3.03 10.18 9.71
C LEU A 71 -4.16 9.53 8.90
N LEU A 72 -4.45 10.03 7.70
CA LEU A 72 -5.33 9.33 6.75
C LEU A 72 -4.75 7.97 6.34
N GLY A 73 -3.45 7.89 6.08
CA GLY A 73 -2.76 6.62 5.87
C GLY A 73 -2.93 5.67 7.05
N ARG A 74 -2.82 6.16 8.29
CA ARG A 74 -3.05 5.36 9.50
C ARG A 74 -4.49 4.89 9.63
N ILE A 75 -5.49 5.73 9.30
CA ILE A 75 -6.91 5.34 9.23
C ILE A 75 -7.11 4.29 8.13
N PHE A 76 -6.40 4.44 6.99
CA PHE A 76 -6.43 3.45 5.93
C PHE A 76 -5.86 2.08 6.38
N ILE A 77 -4.82 2.04 7.22
CA ILE A 77 -4.33 0.77 7.78
C ILE A 77 -5.33 0.13 8.76
N ILE A 78 -6.14 0.92 9.45
CA ILE A 78 -7.29 0.38 10.21
C ILE A 78 -8.31 -0.27 9.27
N GLN A 79 -8.69 0.43 8.19
CA GLN A 79 -9.58 -0.09 7.14
C GLN A 79 -9.04 -1.38 6.51
N HIS A 80 -7.75 -1.40 6.21
CA HIS A 80 -7.01 -2.50 5.64
C HIS A 80 -7.07 -3.76 6.53
N ASP A 81 -6.75 -3.63 7.83
CA ASP A 81 -6.82 -4.74 8.78
C ASP A 81 -8.25 -5.23 9.01
N CYS A 82 -9.23 -4.33 8.94
CA CYS A 82 -10.64 -4.71 8.92
C CYS A 82 -10.97 -5.58 7.69
N GLY A 83 -10.40 -5.27 6.52
CA GLY A 83 -10.51 -6.07 5.30
C GLY A 83 -9.98 -7.50 5.50
N HIS A 84 -8.83 -7.65 6.15
CA HIS A 84 -8.24 -8.94 6.50
C HIS A 84 -8.90 -9.61 7.72
N ARG A 85 -9.96 -9.03 8.28
CA ARG A 85 -10.67 -9.55 9.47
C ARG A 85 -9.76 -9.68 10.70
N SER A 86 -8.71 -8.90 10.78
CA SER A 86 -7.66 -8.99 11.80
C SER A 86 -7.74 -7.90 12.86
N PHE A 87 -8.39 -6.75 12.59
CA PHE A 87 -8.34 -5.58 13.47
C PHE A 87 -9.04 -5.81 14.81
N THR A 88 -10.24 -6.41 14.78
CA THR A 88 -11.02 -6.80 15.97
C THR A 88 -11.44 -8.26 15.91
N ARG A 89 -11.93 -8.81 17.03
CA ARG A 89 -12.46 -10.19 17.07
C ARG A 89 -13.82 -10.32 16.39
N SER A 90 -14.58 -9.24 16.31
CA SER A 90 -15.93 -9.23 15.74
C SER A 90 -15.88 -8.86 14.25
N GLN A 91 -16.39 -9.74 13.39
CA GLN A 91 -16.50 -9.45 11.96
C GLN A 91 -17.42 -8.26 11.68
N ILE A 92 -18.53 -8.16 12.42
CA ILE A 92 -19.46 -7.02 12.30
C ILE A 92 -18.74 -5.72 12.66
N ALA A 93 -17.96 -5.71 13.74
CA ALA A 93 -17.17 -4.53 14.11
C ALA A 93 -16.14 -4.16 13.04
N ASN A 94 -15.44 -5.15 12.45
CA ASN A 94 -14.51 -4.91 11.34
C ASN A 94 -15.24 -4.29 10.13
N ASP A 95 -16.42 -4.79 9.76
CA ASP A 95 -17.19 -4.27 8.62
C ASP A 95 -17.69 -2.83 8.89
N ILE A 96 -18.14 -2.53 10.10
CA ILE A 96 -18.55 -1.17 10.49
C ILE A 96 -17.34 -0.22 10.47
N ILE A 97 -16.27 -0.57 11.16
CA ILE A 97 -15.05 0.25 11.25
C ILE A 97 -14.46 0.48 9.87
N GLY A 98 -14.32 -0.58 9.05
CA GLY A 98 -13.81 -0.47 7.69
C GLY A 98 -14.67 0.43 6.80
N THR A 99 -16.01 0.34 6.93
CA THR A 99 -16.95 1.19 6.19
C THR A 99 -16.86 2.65 6.64
N VAL A 100 -16.78 2.92 7.95
CA VAL A 100 -16.61 4.28 8.48
C VAL A 100 -15.25 4.85 8.05
N SER A 101 -14.17 4.06 8.15
CA SER A 101 -12.83 4.48 7.69
C SER A 101 -12.84 4.87 6.21
N SER A 102 -13.60 4.15 5.38
CA SER A 102 -13.69 4.42 3.94
C SER A 102 -14.29 5.79 3.62
N ALA A 103 -15.10 6.36 4.50
CA ALA A 103 -15.63 7.72 4.32
C ALA A 103 -14.53 8.79 4.47
N PHE A 104 -13.47 8.53 5.24
CA PHE A 104 -12.32 9.42 5.38
C PHE A 104 -11.31 9.25 4.24
N THR A 105 -11.01 8.00 3.88
CA THR A 105 -10.01 7.65 2.87
C THR A 105 -10.53 7.75 1.43
N VAL A 106 -11.84 7.87 1.24
CA VAL A 106 -12.60 7.77 -0.02
C VAL A 106 -12.29 6.50 -0.84
N ILE A 107 -11.84 5.44 -0.18
CA ILE A 107 -11.57 4.14 -0.81
C ILE A 107 -12.70 3.16 -0.44
N PRO A 108 -13.49 2.64 -1.40
CA PRO A 108 -14.60 1.72 -1.15
C PRO A 108 -14.14 0.45 -0.41
N TYR A 109 -14.53 0.27 0.84
CA TYR A 109 -14.02 -0.75 1.75
C TYR A 109 -14.09 -2.18 1.19
N LYS A 110 -15.30 -2.66 0.86
CA LYS A 110 -15.49 -4.07 0.49
C LYS A 110 -14.83 -4.45 -0.83
N TYR A 111 -14.90 -3.57 -1.82
CA TYR A 111 -14.25 -3.80 -3.11
C TYR A 111 -12.73 -3.80 -2.99
N TRP A 112 -12.21 -2.78 -2.28
CA TRP A 112 -10.77 -2.67 -2.05
C TRP A 112 -10.23 -3.87 -1.24
N ALA A 113 -10.92 -4.30 -0.18
CA ALA A 113 -10.53 -5.48 0.61
C ALA A 113 -10.43 -6.73 -0.26
N LYS A 114 -11.42 -6.96 -1.15
CA LYS A 114 -11.38 -8.09 -2.10
C LYS A 114 -10.24 -7.97 -3.10
N SER A 115 -9.96 -6.77 -3.62
CA SER A 115 -8.84 -6.51 -4.52
C SER A 115 -7.50 -6.75 -3.82
N HIS A 116 -7.41 -6.38 -2.56
CA HIS A 116 -6.21 -6.55 -1.76
C HIS A 116 -5.97 -8.02 -1.35
N ASP A 117 -7.03 -8.77 -1.04
CA ASP A 117 -6.92 -10.23 -0.86
C ASP A 117 -6.40 -10.92 -2.13
N PHE A 118 -6.87 -10.45 -3.32
CA PHE A 118 -6.36 -10.95 -4.60
C PHE A 118 -4.88 -10.62 -4.78
N HIS A 119 -4.45 -9.40 -4.44
CA HIS A 119 -3.05 -9.01 -4.43
C HIS A 119 -2.19 -9.93 -3.54
N HIS A 120 -2.63 -10.23 -2.32
CA HIS A 120 -1.91 -11.16 -1.43
C HIS A 120 -1.77 -12.55 -2.01
N ALA A 121 -2.80 -13.04 -2.68
CA ALA A 121 -2.81 -14.37 -3.29
C ALA A 121 -1.90 -14.49 -4.53
N HIS A 122 -1.56 -13.35 -5.18
CA HIS A 122 -0.83 -13.33 -6.46
C HIS A 122 0.40 -12.43 -6.47
N ASN A 123 0.79 -11.87 -5.31
CA ASN A 123 1.97 -11.01 -5.22
C ASN A 123 3.21 -11.71 -5.78
N GLY A 124 3.90 -11.05 -6.70
CA GLY A 124 5.10 -11.59 -7.35
C GLY A 124 4.83 -12.60 -8.47
N GLN A 125 3.56 -12.88 -8.84
CA GLN A 125 3.24 -13.61 -10.08
C GLN A 125 3.31 -12.65 -11.26
N LEU A 126 4.08 -13.03 -12.29
CA LEU A 126 4.32 -12.17 -13.46
C LEU A 126 3.04 -11.93 -14.28
N GLU A 127 2.13 -12.89 -14.31
CA GLU A 127 0.85 -12.83 -15.02
C GLU A 127 -0.14 -11.84 -14.40
N TYR A 128 0.03 -11.47 -13.13
CA TYR A 128 -0.83 -10.56 -12.38
C TYR A 128 -0.08 -9.31 -11.87
N SER A 129 0.99 -8.91 -12.57
CA SER A 129 1.88 -7.84 -12.15
C SER A 129 1.25 -6.43 -12.11
N ASP A 130 0.04 -6.28 -12.65
CA ASP A 130 -0.74 -5.04 -12.71
C ASP A 130 -1.90 -5.00 -11.69
N VAL A 131 -2.19 -6.12 -11.03
CA VAL A 131 -3.32 -6.19 -10.09
C VAL A 131 -2.86 -5.91 -8.66
N GLY A 132 -3.26 -4.75 -8.16
CA GLY A 132 -2.91 -4.32 -6.80
C GLY A 132 -1.42 -4.02 -6.64
N ASP A 133 -0.67 -3.76 -7.73
CA ASP A 133 0.71 -3.29 -7.74
C ASP A 133 0.89 -2.19 -8.81
N VAL A 134 2.01 -1.49 -8.76
CA VAL A 134 2.43 -0.59 -9.84
C VAL A 134 2.90 -1.45 -11.01
N GLU A 135 2.22 -1.37 -12.15
CA GLU A 135 2.54 -2.16 -13.33
C GLU A 135 4.03 -2.14 -13.67
N CYS A 136 4.61 -3.33 -13.86
CA CYS A 136 6.01 -3.50 -14.15
C CYS A 136 6.20 -4.37 -15.39
N LEU A 137 6.60 -3.73 -16.50
CA LEU A 137 6.91 -4.44 -17.74
C LEU A 137 8.26 -5.18 -17.63
N THR A 138 8.35 -6.31 -18.32
CA THR A 138 9.65 -6.95 -18.54
C THR A 138 10.51 -6.14 -19.50
N THR A 139 11.81 -6.40 -19.54
CA THR A 139 12.73 -5.79 -20.50
C THR A 139 12.30 -6.03 -21.95
N GLU A 140 11.81 -7.23 -22.24
CA GLU A 140 11.31 -7.62 -23.57
C GLU A 140 10.06 -6.85 -23.93
N GLN A 141 9.06 -6.83 -23.06
CA GLN A 141 7.80 -6.08 -23.25
C GLN A 141 8.07 -4.59 -23.48
N TYR A 142 8.91 -3.98 -22.63
CA TYR A 142 9.28 -2.58 -22.78
C TYR A 142 10.03 -2.30 -24.10
N ASN A 143 10.97 -3.18 -24.48
CA ASN A 143 11.75 -3.00 -25.71
C ASN A 143 10.89 -3.15 -26.96
N ALA A 144 9.83 -3.94 -26.94
CA ALA A 144 8.84 -4.13 -28.01
C ALA A 144 7.89 -2.93 -28.19
N LEU A 145 7.79 -2.03 -27.20
CA LEU A 145 6.94 -0.84 -27.32
C LEU A 145 7.41 0.09 -28.43
N THR A 146 6.46 0.78 -29.06
CA THR A 146 6.75 1.93 -29.94
C THR A 146 7.49 3.03 -29.17
N THR A 147 8.11 3.97 -29.87
CA THR A 147 8.78 5.14 -29.25
C THR A 147 7.82 5.88 -28.32
N TRP A 148 6.58 6.12 -28.78
CA TRP A 148 5.56 6.78 -27.95
C TRP A 148 5.12 5.94 -26.76
N GLY A 149 5.01 4.61 -26.92
CA GLY A 149 4.75 3.68 -25.81
C GLY A 149 5.83 3.76 -24.74
N LYS A 150 7.11 3.80 -25.13
CA LYS A 150 8.25 3.99 -24.21
C LYS A 150 8.19 5.32 -23.46
N VAL A 151 7.82 6.41 -24.15
CA VAL A 151 7.66 7.73 -23.51
C VAL A 151 6.54 7.67 -22.48
N LYS A 152 5.36 7.16 -22.82
CA LYS A 152 4.23 7.00 -21.89
C LYS A 152 4.61 6.19 -20.67
N TYR A 153 5.26 5.03 -20.86
CA TYR A 153 5.66 4.16 -19.75
C TYR A 153 6.72 4.83 -18.87
N ARG A 154 7.68 5.58 -19.42
CA ARG A 154 8.65 6.35 -18.64
C ARG A 154 8.00 7.45 -17.80
N ILE A 155 7.00 8.16 -18.36
CA ILE A 155 6.22 9.15 -17.62
C ILE A 155 5.47 8.45 -16.48
N TYR A 156 4.77 7.36 -16.75
CA TYR A 156 4.05 6.56 -15.77
C TYR A 156 4.96 6.10 -14.63
N ARG A 157 6.17 5.62 -14.93
CA ARG A 157 7.15 5.14 -13.94
C ARG A 157 7.99 6.26 -13.33
N SER A 158 7.81 7.51 -13.71
CA SER A 158 8.57 8.61 -13.13
C SER A 158 8.15 8.86 -11.67
N PRO A 159 9.10 9.11 -10.76
CA PRO A 159 8.79 9.39 -9.36
C PRO A 159 7.83 10.57 -9.19
N PHE A 160 7.99 11.59 -10.03
CA PHE A 160 7.10 12.74 -10.00
C PHE A 160 5.65 12.34 -10.29
N TYR A 161 5.39 11.62 -11.40
CA TYR A 161 4.04 11.18 -11.72
C TYR A 161 3.47 10.24 -10.66
N LEU A 162 4.23 9.21 -10.29
CA LEU A 162 3.75 8.19 -9.34
C LEU A 162 3.36 8.81 -8.00
N PHE A 163 4.27 9.58 -7.39
CA PHE A 163 4.09 10.02 -6.01
C PHE A 163 3.37 11.37 -5.86
N THR A 164 2.95 11.98 -6.94
CA THR A 164 2.08 13.16 -6.91
C THR A 164 0.74 12.84 -7.57
N ILE A 165 0.69 12.93 -8.88
CA ILE A 165 -0.53 12.78 -9.67
C ILE A 165 -1.08 11.35 -9.57
N GLY A 166 -0.21 10.32 -9.70
CA GLY A 166 -0.59 8.91 -9.70
C GLY A 166 -1.25 8.49 -8.38
N GLY A 167 -0.67 8.87 -7.23
CA GLY A 167 -1.25 8.58 -5.92
C GLY A 167 -2.61 9.21 -5.72
N PHE A 168 -2.77 10.48 -6.11
CA PHE A 168 -4.06 11.17 -6.06
C PHE A 168 -5.11 10.52 -6.99
N ILE A 169 -4.72 10.23 -8.25
CA ILE A 169 -5.61 9.54 -9.21
C ILE A 169 -6.04 8.18 -8.66
N TYR A 170 -5.12 7.40 -8.08
CA TYR A 170 -5.44 6.10 -7.51
C TYR A 170 -6.50 6.23 -6.39
N VAL A 171 -6.30 7.12 -5.44
CA VAL A 171 -7.21 7.29 -4.30
C VAL A 171 -8.56 7.85 -4.75
N VAL A 172 -8.55 8.92 -5.55
CA VAL A 172 -9.76 9.70 -5.81
C VAL A 172 -10.53 9.23 -7.05
N LEU A 173 -9.82 8.77 -8.11
CA LEU A 173 -10.47 8.42 -9.38
C LEU A 173 -10.51 6.91 -9.62
N TYR A 174 -9.38 6.21 -9.54
CA TYR A 174 -9.32 4.78 -9.87
C TYR A 174 -10.30 3.94 -9.01
N ASN A 175 -10.36 4.20 -7.72
CA ASN A 175 -11.25 3.48 -6.81
C ASN A 175 -12.76 3.83 -6.98
N ARG A 176 -13.11 4.72 -7.93
CA ARG A 176 -14.54 4.98 -8.30
C ARG A 176 -15.11 3.90 -9.21
N PHE A 177 -14.26 3.04 -9.77
CA PHE A 177 -14.65 2.06 -10.77
C PHE A 177 -14.24 0.64 -10.33
N ALA A 178 -15.08 -0.34 -10.65
CA ALA A 178 -14.81 -1.75 -10.38
C ALA A 178 -14.20 -2.40 -11.62
N PHE A 179 -12.92 -2.21 -11.87
CA PHE A 179 -12.23 -2.69 -13.06
C PHE A 179 -11.96 -4.19 -13.08
N LEU A 180 -11.73 -4.81 -11.91
CA LEU A 180 -11.39 -6.22 -11.84
C LEU A 180 -12.58 -7.10 -12.22
N ARG A 181 -12.31 -8.06 -13.12
CA ARG A 181 -13.31 -8.99 -13.69
C ARG A 181 -13.12 -10.42 -13.19
N GLU A 182 -12.18 -10.65 -12.31
CA GLU A 182 -11.89 -11.95 -11.75
C GLU A 182 -13.07 -12.54 -10.98
N ASN A 183 -13.11 -13.87 -10.86
CA ASN A 183 -14.16 -14.59 -10.17
C ASN A 183 -14.37 -14.09 -8.74
N GLY A 184 -15.62 -13.85 -8.37
CA GLY A 184 -16.00 -13.37 -7.03
C GLY A 184 -16.05 -11.86 -6.87
N PHE A 185 -15.60 -11.06 -7.85
CA PHE A 185 -15.72 -9.59 -7.79
C PHE A 185 -17.14 -9.08 -8.04
N GLU A 186 -17.99 -9.83 -8.74
CA GLU A 186 -19.37 -9.45 -9.04
C GLU A 186 -20.16 -9.10 -7.75
N LYS A 187 -19.93 -9.87 -6.68
CA LYS A 187 -20.62 -9.67 -5.39
C LYS A 187 -20.26 -8.33 -4.71
N VAL A 188 -19.07 -7.79 -4.99
CA VAL A 188 -18.60 -6.55 -4.36
C VAL A 188 -18.67 -5.32 -5.27
N LYS A 189 -18.96 -5.48 -6.57
CA LYS A 189 -19.10 -4.35 -7.51
C LYS A 189 -20.17 -3.34 -7.06
N LYS A 190 -21.32 -3.81 -6.60
CA LYS A 190 -22.38 -2.92 -6.08
C LYS A 190 -21.90 -2.07 -4.91
N SER A 191 -20.95 -2.56 -4.10
CA SER A 191 -20.41 -1.79 -2.98
C SER A 191 -19.67 -0.54 -3.43
N VAL A 192 -19.06 -0.53 -4.62
CA VAL A 192 -18.40 0.66 -5.19
C VAL A 192 -19.43 1.74 -5.46
N THR A 193 -20.55 1.41 -6.12
CA THR A 193 -21.63 2.37 -6.40
C THR A 193 -22.23 2.92 -5.09
N ILE A 194 -22.53 2.05 -4.12
CA ILE A 194 -23.06 2.46 -2.82
C ILE A 194 -22.07 3.39 -2.11
N SER A 195 -20.78 3.04 -2.07
CA SER A 195 -19.76 3.89 -1.47
C SER A 195 -19.64 5.24 -2.18
N ASN A 196 -19.65 5.26 -3.52
CA ASN A 196 -19.56 6.49 -4.29
C ASN A 196 -20.74 7.43 -4.00
N VAL A 197 -21.96 6.91 -3.99
CA VAL A 197 -23.16 7.69 -3.63
C VAL A 197 -23.06 8.21 -2.19
N SER A 198 -22.66 7.35 -1.25
CA SER A 198 -22.49 7.74 0.16
C SER A 198 -21.43 8.84 0.33
N PHE A 199 -20.31 8.76 -0.38
CA PHE A 199 -19.29 9.81 -0.35
C PHE A 199 -19.78 11.12 -0.94
N ILE A 200 -20.45 11.08 -2.10
CA ILE A 200 -21.03 12.28 -2.71
C ILE A 200 -22.01 12.96 -1.73
N VAL A 201 -22.94 12.20 -1.16
CA VAL A 201 -23.92 12.74 -0.21
C VAL A 201 -23.24 13.33 1.01
N LEU A 202 -22.34 12.58 1.66
CA LEU A 202 -21.62 13.04 2.86
C LEU A 202 -20.81 14.30 2.58
N TYR A 203 -20.03 14.31 1.49
CA TYR A 203 -19.15 15.43 1.16
C TYR A 203 -19.94 16.66 0.70
N THR A 204 -21.10 16.48 0.05
CA THR A 204 -22.03 17.58 -0.27
C THR A 204 -22.58 18.22 1.00
N ILE A 205 -23.03 17.41 1.97
CA ILE A 205 -23.51 17.90 3.26
C ILE A 205 -22.42 18.67 3.99
N LEU A 206 -21.20 18.10 4.11
CA LEU A 206 -20.08 18.78 4.77
C LEU A 206 -19.69 20.07 4.05
N ALA A 207 -19.65 20.07 2.72
CA ALA A 207 -19.35 21.26 1.91
C ALA A 207 -20.40 22.38 2.10
N TYR A 208 -21.67 22.00 2.23
CA TYR A 208 -22.73 22.96 2.49
C TYR A 208 -22.56 23.67 3.84
N PHE A 209 -22.28 22.91 4.92
CA PHE A 209 -22.15 23.50 6.27
C PHE A 209 -20.81 24.18 6.51
N LEU A 210 -19.72 23.72 5.88
CA LEU A 210 -18.36 24.22 6.13
C LEU A 210 -17.87 25.23 5.09
N GLY A 211 -18.67 25.53 4.08
CA GLY A 211 -18.30 26.37 2.96
C GLY A 211 -17.58 25.59 1.86
N TRP A 212 -18.25 25.42 0.71
CA TRP A 212 -17.88 24.48 -0.34
C TRP A 212 -16.45 24.71 -0.89
N LYS A 213 -16.01 25.96 -1.12
CA LYS A 213 -14.66 26.26 -1.63
C LYS A 213 -13.59 25.79 -0.67
N LYS A 214 -13.72 26.20 0.59
CA LYS A 214 -12.77 25.88 1.65
C LYS A 214 -12.72 24.38 1.91
N PHE A 215 -13.89 23.75 2.06
CA PHE A 215 -13.99 22.31 2.29
C PHE A 215 -13.34 21.51 1.17
N LEU A 216 -13.66 21.79 -0.10
CA LEU A 216 -13.11 21.05 -1.23
C LEU A 216 -11.61 21.22 -1.33
N LEU A 217 -11.05 22.42 -1.06
CA LEU A 217 -9.62 22.67 -1.12
C LEU A 217 -8.87 21.97 0.02
N VAL A 218 -9.36 22.07 1.25
CA VAL A 218 -8.80 21.36 2.41
C VAL A 218 -8.81 19.85 2.16
N GLN A 219 -9.93 19.32 1.68
CA GLN A 219 -10.06 17.89 1.44
C GLN A 219 -9.18 17.42 0.27
N PHE A 220 -9.09 18.20 -0.80
CA PHE A 220 -8.20 17.93 -1.92
C PHE A 220 -6.74 17.80 -1.47
N ILE A 221 -6.25 18.76 -0.66
CA ILE A 221 -4.86 18.75 -0.20
C ILE A 221 -4.59 17.56 0.73
N ASN A 222 -5.51 17.22 1.63
CA ASN A 222 -5.38 16.03 2.49
C ASN A 222 -5.33 14.73 1.68
N LEU A 223 -6.22 14.56 0.71
CA LEU A 223 -6.24 13.38 -0.16
C LEU A 223 -5.04 13.31 -1.10
N PHE A 224 -4.50 14.46 -1.51
CA PHE A 224 -3.27 14.54 -2.29
C PHE A 224 -2.07 13.99 -1.50
N PHE A 225 -1.86 14.47 -0.27
CA PHE A 225 -0.78 13.97 0.58
C PHE A 225 -0.99 12.51 0.98
N PHE A 226 -2.23 12.12 1.29
CA PHE A 226 -2.55 10.71 1.55
C PHE A 226 -2.21 9.82 0.35
N GLY A 227 -2.62 10.19 -0.85
CA GLY A 227 -2.31 9.43 -2.08
C GLY A 227 -0.82 9.33 -2.34
N THR A 228 -0.07 10.43 -2.15
CA THR A 228 1.39 10.48 -2.24
C THR A 228 2.03 9.46 -1.29
N TYR A 229 1.67 9.48 -0.01
CA TYR A 229 2.26 8.58 0.98
C TYR A 229 1.82 7.13 0.77
N ALA A 230 0.53 6.90 0.49
CA ALA A 230 0.02 5.56 0.26
C ALA A 230 0.73 4.89 -0.91
N LEU A 231 0.87 5.59 -2.04
CA LEU A 231 1.56 5.02 -3.21
C LEU A 231 3.07 4.88 -3.00
N TRP A 232 3.71 5.83 -2.26
CA TRP A 232 5.11 5.71 -1.89
C TRP A 232 5.38 4.46 -1.06
N PHE A 233 4.60 4.23 0.01
CA PHE A 233 4.75 3.05 0.86
C PHE A 233 4.52 1.77 0.08
N PHE A 234 3.44 1.72 -0.69
CA PHE A 234 3.09 0.57 -1.50
C PHE A 234 4.19 0.24 -2.53
N TYR A 235 4.72 1.25 -3.21
CA TYR A 235 5.81 1.09 -4.17
C TYR A 235 7.06 0.47 -3.53
N ILE A 236 7.53 1.01 -2.40
CA ILE A 236 8.76 0.54 -1.73
C ILE A 236 8.61 -0.90 -1.26
N GLN A 237 7.40 -1.29 -0.90
CA GLN A 237 7.10 -2.63 -0.40
C GLN A 237 7.21 -3.71 -1.48
N HIS A 238 6.99 -3.35 -2.76
CA HIS A 238 6.92 -4.30 -3.89
C HIS A 238 7.78 -3.95 -5.11
N GLN A 239 8.52 -2.83 -5.09
CA GLN A 239 9.30 -2.37 -6.26
C GLN A 239 10.75 -2.06 -5.85
N TYR A 240 11.60 -3.09 -5.77
CA TYR A 240 13.02 -2.96 -5.42
C TYR A 240 13.87 -3.96 -6.21
N GLU A 241 15.18 -3.73 -6.28
CA GLU A 241 16.09 -4.44 -7.20
C GLU A 241 15.98 -5.97 -7.07
N ASN A 242 16.09 -6.50 -5.86
CA ASN A 242 16.19 -7.95 -5.61
C ASN A 242 14.86 -8.56 -5.14
N ILE A 243 13.75 -8.12 -5.74
CA ILE A 243 12.43 -8.66 -5.44
C ILE A 243 12.27 -10.07 -6.03
N TYR A 244 11.53 -10.94 -5.34
CA TYR A 244 11.10 -12.22 -5.91
C TYR A 244 9.88 -12.00 -6.81
N LYS A 245 10.01 -12.41 -8.08
CA LYS A 245 8.89 -12.57 -9.01
C LYS A 245 9.09 -13.86 -9.79
N ASN A 246 8.00 -14.56 -10.11
CA ASN A 246 8.07 -15.80 -10.90
C ASN A 246 6.79 -16.02 -11.69
N SER A 247 6.84 -16.93 -12.69
CA SER A 247 5.63 -17.42 -13.37
C SER A 247 4.75 -18.18 -12.38
N LYS A 248 3.45 -18.19 -12.62
CA LYS A 248 2.46 -18.90 -11.80
C LYS A 248 2.84 -20.35 -11.48
N GLU A 249 3.46 -21.03 -12.43
CA GLU A 249 3.87 -22.44 -12.30
C GLU A 249 4.99 -22.65 -11.27
N ASN A 250 5.92 -21.68 -11.16
CA ASN A 250 7.08 -21.74 -10.29
C ASN A 250 6.98 -20.81 -9.06
N TRP A 251 5.81 -20.20 -8.90
CA TRP A 251 5.57 -19.27 -7.80
C TRP A 251 5.36 -20.00 -6.47
N ASN A 252 5.85 -19.42 -5.40
CA ASN A 252 5.69 -19.93 -4.05
C ASN A 252 5.25 -18.82 -3.09
N TYR A 253 4.21 -19.08 -2.32
CA TYR A 253 3.63 -18.12 -1.38
C TYR A 253 4.62 -17.60 -0.34
N VAL A 254 5.39 -18.49 0.28
CA VAL A 254 6.37 -18.12 1.34
C VAL A 254 7.49 -17.27 0.74
N LEU A 255 8.01 -17.65 -0.43
CA LEU A 255 9.02 -16.87 -1.14
C LEU A 255 8.48 -15.50 -1.55
N SER A 256 7.24 -15.44 -2.01
CA SER A 256 6.58 -14.18 -2.35
C SER A 256 6.41 -13.27 -1.13
N ALA A 257 6.02 -13.81 0.02
CA ALA A 257 5.90 -13.04 1.25
C ALA A 257 7.26 -12.54 1.76
N ILE A 258 8.29 -13.38 1.78
CA ILE A 258 9.58 -13.10 2.43
C ILE A 258 10.55 -12.36 1.50
N LYS A 259 10.52 -12.65 0.19
CA LYS A 259 11.42 -12.08 -0.83
C LYS A 259 10.72 -11.17 -1.83
N GLY A 260 9.39 -11.25 -1.93
CA GLY A 260 8.55 -10.39 -2.78
C GLY A 260 7.96 -9.19 -2.04
N SER A 261 8.31 -9.01 -0.76
CA SER A 261 7.97 -7.79 0.00
C SER A 261 9.10 -7.40 0.95
N THR A 262 9.07 -6.15 1.45
CA THR A 262 10.17 -5.60 2.26
C THR A 262 9.82 -5.47 3.74
N TYR A 263 10.88 -5.35 4.56
CA TYR A 263 10.81 -4.66 5.84
C TYR A 263 11.26 -3.21 5.66
N TYR A 264 10.32 -2.28 5.66
CA TYR A 264 10.62 -0.86 5.60
C TYR A 264 10.97 -0.34 7.01
N ARG A 265 12.27 -0.20 7.28
CA ARG A 265 12.78 0.27 8.57
C ARG A 265 12.55 1.76 8.72
N LEU A 266 11.57 2.11 9.55
CA LEU A 266 11.20 3.48 9.85
C LEU A 266 11.54 3.84 11.30
N PRO A 267 11.86 5.12 11.60
CA PRO A 267 11.87 5.64 12.96
C PRO A 267 10.52 5.42 13.65
N LEU A 268 10.52 5.22 14.98
CA LEU A 268 9.31 4.92 15.75
C LEU A 268 8.12 5.86 15.47
N PRO A 269 8.28 7.20 15.38
CA PRO A 269 7.16 8.08 15.05
C PRO A 269 6.53 7.76 13.69
N LEU A 270 7.35 7.47 12.67
CA LEU A 270 6.87 7.10 11.34
C LEU A 270 6.25 5.69 11.33
N GLN A 271 6.80 4.73 12.10
CA GLN A 271 6.16 3.42 12.27
C GLN A 271 4.75 3.59 12.87
N TRP A 272 4.62 4.44 13.89
CA TRP A 272 3.32 4.72 14.49
C TRP A 272 2.36 5.39 13.50
N LEU A 273 2.80 6.44 12.82
CA LEU A 273 2.00 7.17 11.82
C LEU A 273 1.50 6.26 10.68
N THR A 274 2.30 5.31 10.27
CA THR A 274 1.99 4.37 9.18
C THR A 274 1.34 3.07 9.64
N GLY A 275 0.87 3.00 10.90
CA GLY A 275 0.23 1.80 11.43
C GLY A 275 1.09 0.55 11.33
N ASN A 276 2.41 0.68 11.49
CA ASN A 276 3.39 -0.42 11.42
C ASN A 276 3.42 -1.18 10.08
N ILE A 277 2.83 -0.66 9.00
CA ILE A 277 2.76 -1.38 7.71
C ILE A 277 4.15 -1.60 7.07
N GLY A 278 5.19 -0.95 7.60
CA GLY A 278 6.58 -1.22 7.23
C GLY A 278 7.03 -2.66 7.46
N PHE A 279 6.38 -3.41 8.36
CA PHE A 279 6.58 -4.86 8.53
C PHE A 279 5.81 -5.68 7.48
N HIS A 280 5.93 -5.31 6.22
CA HIS A 280 5.09 -5.78 5.13
C HIS A 280 5.29 -7.26 4.79
N HIS A 281 6.51 -7.78 4.97
CA HIS A 281 6.83 -9.20 4.82
C HIS A 281 6.03 -10.11 5.76
N ILE A 282 5.80 -9.67 7.01
CA ILE A 282 4.96 -10.43 7.96
C ILE A 282 3.50 -10.32 7.55
N HIS A 283 3.09 -9.13 7.13
CA HIS A 283 1.75 -8.88 6.65
C HIS A 283 1.41 -9.76 5.44
N HIS A 284 2.31 -9.89 4.46
CA HIS A 284 2.14 -10.80 3.33
C HIS A 284 2.17 -12.27 3.73
N LEU A 285 3.01 -12.66 4.68
CA LEU A 285 3.09 -14.04 5.15
C LEU A 285 1.86 -14.44 5.98
N CYS A 286 1.32 -13.51 6.77
CA CYS A 286 0.20 -13.77 7.67
C CYS A 286 -0.68 -12.51 7.85
N PRO A 287 -1.56 -12.19 6.87
CA PRO A 287 -2.37 -10.96 6.87
C PRO A 287 -3.40 -10.89 8.01
N THR A 288 -3.64 -12.02 8.69
CA THR A 288 -4.49 -12.08 9.88
C THR A 288 -3.82 -11.55 11.15
N ILE A 289 -2.55 -11.15 11.11
CA ILE A 289 -1.90 -10.46 12.22
C ILE A 289 -2.25 -8.97 12.16
N PRO A 290 -2.96 -8.42 13.17
CA PRO A 290 -3.28 -6.99 13.18
C PRO A 290 -2.00 -6.15 13.26
N ASN A 291 -2.02 -4.98 12.63
CA ASN A 291 -0.87 -4.09 12.49
C ASN A 291 -0.17 -3.78 13.83
N TYR A 292 -0.91 -3.64 14.91
CA TYR A 292 -0.37 -3.36 16.25
C TYR A 292 0.36 -4.56 16.89
N ASN A 293 0.33 -5.74 16.29
CA ASN A 293 1.09 -6.93 16.71
C ASN A 293 2.31 -7.21 15.80
N LEU A 294 2.39 -6.63 14.60
CA LEU A 294 3.49 -6.83 13.65
C LEU A 294 4.88 -6.56 14.25
N PRO A 295 5.11 -5.47 15.01
CA PRO A 295 6.43 -5.21 15.60
C PRO A 295 6.84 -6.29 16.62
N LYS A 296 5.88 -6.85 17.38
CA LYS A 296 6.16 -7.93 18.33
C LYS A 296 6.44 -9.25 17.60
N ALA A 297 5.69 -9.55 16.55
CA ALA A 297 5.91 -10.73 15.72
C ALA A 297 7.31 -10.71 15.09
N HIS A 298 7.75 -9.57 14.57
CA HIS A 298 9.09 -9.42 13.99
C HIS A 298 10.20 -9.64 15.02
N ARG A 299 10.15 -8.93 16.16
CA ARG A 299 11.18 -9.04 17.21
C ARG A 299 11.35 -10.45 17.77
N ASN A 300 10.27 -11.22 17.83
CA ASN A 300 10.28 -12.56 18.40
C ASN A 300 10.53 -13.68 17.35
N THR A 301 10.80 -13.32 16.09
CA THR A 301 11.07 -14.29 15.02
C THR A 301 12.35 -13.88 14.27
N PRO A 302 13.55 -14.24 14.81
CA PRO A 302 14.85 -13.83 14.25
C PRO A 302 15.07 -14.25 12.78
N LEU A 303 14.30 -15.22 12.28
CA LEU A 303 14.35 -15.65 10.88
C LEU A 303 14.01 -14.51 9.91
N PHE A 304 13.20 -13.54 10.32
CA PHE A 304 12.91 -12.37 9.47
C PHE A 304 14.16 -11.54 9.21
N ASP A 305 14.98 -11.27 10.25
CA ASP A 305 16.23 -10.51 10.06
C ASP A 305 17.24 -11.24 9.15
N LYS A 306 17.22 -12.58 9.15
CA LYS A 306 18.08 -13.41 8.29
C LYS A 306 17.68 -13.36 6.82
N HIS A 307 16.39 -13.32 6.52
CA HIS A 307 15.89 -13.59 5.16
C HIS A 307 15.26 -12.39 4.45
N VAL A 308 14.71 -11.43 5.19
CA VAL A 308 13.90 -10.35 4.61
C VAL A 308 14.77 -9.23 4.04
N ASN A 309 14.36 -8.66 2.92
CA ASN A 309 14.97 -7.46 2.38
C ASN A 309 14.55 -6.25 3.21
N ALA A 310 15.47 -5.75 4.04
CA ALA A 310 15.21 -4.56 4.85
C ALA A 310 15.70 -3.31 4.11
N ILE A 311 14.81 -2.30 4.01
CA ILE A 311 15.08 -1.03 3.34
C ILE A 311 14.91 0.10 4.37
N SER A 312 15.93 0.93 4.56
CA SER A 312 15.82 2.14 5.38
C SER A 312 15.13 3.28 4.62
N LEU A 313 14.73 4.32 5.35
CA LEU A 313 14.14 5.52 4.77
C LEU A 313 15.04 6.12 3.67
N TRP A 314 16.35 6.20 3.87
CA TRP A 314 17.29 6.73 2.88
C TRP A 314 17.51 5.81 1.67
N GLN A 315 17.52 4.51 1.91
CA GLN A 315 17.63 3.53 0.81
C GLN A 315 16.38 3.52 -0.07
N SER A 316 15.21 3.85 0.49
CA SER A 316 13.96 3.85 -0.27
C SER A 316 13.96 4.84 -1.44
N PHE A 317 14.69 5.95 -1.34
CA PHE A 317 14.87 6.88 -2.46
C PHE A 317 15.65 6.29 -3.66
N LYS A 318 16.37 5.19 -3.46
CA LYS A 318 17.07 4.49 -4.55
C LYS A 318 16.16 3.51 -5.30
N THR A 319 15.11 3.00 -4.64
CA THR A 319 14.20 2.00 -5.23
C THR A 319 13.42 2.56 -6.42
N VAL A 320 13.21 3.88 -6.50
CA VAL A 320 12.52 4.54 -7.62
C VAL A 320 13.17 4.31 -8.99
N LYS A 321 14.42 3.80 -9.00
CA LYS A 321 15.15 3.43 -10.22
C LYS A 321 14.84 2.00 -10.70
N ALA A 322 14.13 1.21 -9.92
CA ALA A 322 13.70 -0.14 -10.27
C ALA A 322 12.48 -0.07 -11.20
N ASN A 323 12.70 -0.01 -12.51
CA ASN A 323 11.65 0.33 -13.48
C ASN A 323 11.15 -0.84 -14.33
N LEU A 324 12.03 -1.83 -14.58
CA LEU A 324 11.77 -2.96 -15.48
C LEU A 324 12.18 -4.26 -14.81
N TRP A 325 11.44 -5.34 -15.08
CA TRP A 325 11.82 -6.69 -14.67
C TRP A 325 12.73 -7.34 -15.71
N ASP A 326 13.93 -7.74 -15.31
CA ASP A 326 14.85 -8.54 -16.11
C ASP A 326 14.64 -10.02 -15.80
N ALA A 327 13.99 -10.75 -16.71
CA ALA A 327 13.69 -12.16 -16.53
C ALA A 327 14.95 -13.06 -16.55
N GLN A 328 16.02 -12.64 -17.24
CA GLN A 328 17.26 -13.41 -17.29
C GLN A 328 18.07 -13.30 -16.01
N GLN A 329 18.09 -12.10 -15.40
CA GLN A 329 18.81 -11.87 -14.16
C GLN A 329 17.96 -11.99 -12.92
N GLN A 330 16.65 -12.21 -13.06
CA GLN A 330 15.68 -12.33 -11.97
C GLN A 330 15.77 -11.14 -10.99
N ARG A 331 15.81 -9.91 -11.52
CA ARG A 331 15.85 -8.67 -10.73
C ARG A 331 15.25 -7.48 -11.48
N MET A 332 14.91 -6.45 -10.72
CA MET A 332 14.51 -5.17 -11.29
C MET A 332 15.74 -4.38 -11.75
N ILE A 333 15.64 -3.74 -12.92
CA ILE A 333 16.67 -2.86 -13.46
C ILE A 333 16.14 -1.48 -13.81
N SER A 334 17.06 -0.52 -13.99
CA SER A 334 16.70 0.82 -14.44
C SER A 334 16.56 0.90 -15.96
N PHE A 335 15.85 1.94 -16.45
CA PHE A 335 15.84 2.25 -17.88
C PHE A 335 17.23 2.52 -18.46
N SER A 336 18.13 3.15 -17.69
CA SER A 336 19.50 3.43 -18.11
C SER A 336 20.31 2.16 -18.28
N GLU A 337 20.17 1.21 -17.35
CA GLU A 337 20.82 -0.10 -17.44
C GLU A 337 20.33 -0.89 -18.66
N ASN A 338 19.02 -0.95 -18.90
CA ASN A 338 18.44 -1.60 -20.08
C ASN A 338 18.99 -0.98 -21.38
N THR A 339 19.07 0.36 -21.46
CA THR A 339 19.60 1.04 -22.63
C THR A 339 21.09 0.74 -22.87
N ARG A 340 21.90 0.71 -21.81
CA ARG A 340 23.34 0.39 -21.90
C ARG A 340 23.57 -1.02 -22.43
N ARG A 341 22.83 -2.00 -21.92
CA ARG A 341 22.95 -3.40 -22.36
C ARG A 341 22.61 -3.61 -23.83
N ARG A 342 21.54 -2.95 -24.30
CA ARG A 342 21.16 -3.00 -25.73
C ARG A 342 22.20 -2.41 -26.67
N LYS A 343 23.05 -1.50 -26.21
CA LYS A 343 24.15 -0.95 -27.03
C LYS A 343 25.36 -1.86 -27.04
N GLN A 344 25.43 -2.83 -26.17
CA GLN A 344 26.53 -3.80 -26.07
C GLN A 344 26.22 -5.13 -26.78
N GLN A 345 24.97 -5.35 -27.17
CA GLN A 345 24.50 -6.41 -28.06
C GLN A 345 24.50 -5.95 -29.52
#